data_c6f98d41409dc9dd851c9c1f7ea31386
#
_entry.id   c6f98d41409dc9dd851c9c1f7ea31386
#
_cell.length_a   1.000
_cell.length_b   1.000
_cell.length_c   1.000
_cell.angle_alpha   90.00
_cell.angle_beta   90.00
_cell.angle_gamma   90.00
#
_symmetry.space_group_name_H-M   'P 1'
#
loop_
_entity.id
_entity.type
_entity.pdbx_description
1 polymer ?
#
loop_
_entity_poly.entity_id
_entity_poly.type
_entity_poly.pdbx_seq_one_letter_code
_entity_poly.pdbx_strand_id
1 'polypeptide(L)'
;MSPADDASLLLGLVQRHLRSLRLSLDPQFPDEDWGFTAQQAVEKLLKVLIVLRDQRPPRSHELSELAALAEVELPTQLLGLQTYAVEARYEEGPFPLPATREKLLEEIEQLLDCCIKAIG
;
A
#
# COMPACT_ATOMS: atom_id res chain seq x y z
N MET A 1 14.87 4.87 17.53
CA MET A 1 13.41 4.71 17.64
C MET A 1 13.07 3.23 17.76
N SER A 2 12.05 2.90 18.52
CA SER A 2 11.61 1.52 18.68
C SER A 2 10.81 1.07 17.46
N PRO A 3 10.63 -0.26 17.28
CA PRO A 3 9.74 -0.75 16.23
C PRO A 3 8.32 -0.18 16.32
N ALA A 4 7.80 0.01 17.53
CA ALA A 4 6.47 0.60 17.72
C ALA A 4 6.43 2.05 17.25
N ASP A 5 7.49 2.82 17.49
CA ASP A 5 7.58 4.21 17.01
C ASP A 5 7.63 4.26 15.49
N ASP A 6 8.43 3.39 14.87
CA ASP A 6 8.54 3.31 13.43
C ASP A 6 7.20 2.90 12.80
N ALA A 7 6.52 1.93 13.40
CA ALA A 7 5.21 1.49 12.95
C ALA A 7 4.19 2.63 13.03
N SER A 8 4.17 3.39 14.12
CA SER A 8 3.26 4.52 14.29
C SER A 8 3.48 5.58 13.22
N LEU A 9 4.75 5.88 12.92
CA LEU A 9 5.09 6.87 11.90
C LEU A 9 4.56 6.42 10.53
N LEU A 10 4.82 5.17 10.16
CA LEU A 10 4.35 4.61 8.89
C LEU A 10 2.83 4.61 8.81
N LEU A 11 2.14 4.25 9.89
CA LEU A 11 0.68 4.26 9.92
C LEU A 11 0.11 5.67 9.76
N GLY A 12 0.77 6.67 10.31
CA GLY A 12 0.37 8.05 10.09
C GLY A 12 0.40 8.44 8.61
N LEU A 13 1.43 8.00 7.90
CA LEU A 13 1.53 8.21 6.45
C LEU A 13 0.45 7.45 5.70
N VAL A 14 0.17 6.21 6.11
CA VAL A 14 -0.90 5.41 5.49
C VAL A 14 -2.26 6.08 5.66
N GLN A 15 -2.55 6.61 6.84
CA GLN A 15 -3.82 7.30 7.08
C GLN A 15 -3.99 8.49 6.15
N ARG A 16 -2.91 9.21 5.88
CA ARG A 16 -2.93 10.33 4.94
C ARG A 16 -3.21 9.83 3.50
N HIS A 17 -2.57 8.74 3.10
CA HIS A 17 -2.83 8.13 1.78
C HIS A 17 -4.28 7.66 1.66
N LEU A 18 -4.82 7.03 2.70
CA LEU A 18 -6.20 6.55 2.67
C LEU A 18 -7.19 7.71 2.55
N ARG A 19 -6.92 8.83 3.23
CA ARG A 19 -7.76 10.02 3.10
C ARG A 19 -7.76 10.51 1.65
N SER A 20 -6.58 10.57 1.02
CA SER A 20 -6.47 10.97 -0.38
C SER A 20 -7.24 10.02 -1.29
N LEU A 21 -7.13 8.73 -1.05
CA LEU A 21 -7.83 7.73 -1.86
C LEU A 21 -9.34 7.84 -1.73
N ARG A 22 -9.84 8.07 -0.52
CA ARG A 22 -11.28 8.24 -0.27
C ARG A 22 -11.83 9.51 -0.90
N LEU A 23 -11.03 10.56 -0.95
CA LEU A 23 -11.43 11.83 -1.54
C LEU A 23 -11.34 11.84 -3.06
N SER A 24 -10.67 10.88 -3.66
CA SER A 24 -10.43 10.82 -5.12
C SER A 24 -11.08 9.59 -5.76
N LEU A 25 -12.29 9.26 -5.33
CA LEU A 25 -13.06 8.16 -5.93
C LEU A 25 -13.74 8.56 -7.24
N ASP A 26 -13.76 9.84 -7.57
CA ASP A 26 -14.35 10.32 -8.80
C ASP A 26 -13.63 9.70 -10.02
N PRO A 27 -14.37 9.11 -10.99
CA PRO A 27 -13.74 8.53 -12.18
C PRO A 27 -12.92 9.50 -13.02
N GLN A 28 -13.12 10.80 -12.87
CA GLN A 28 -12.33 11.81 -13.58
C GLN A 28 -10.93 11.98 -12.99
N PHE A 29 -10.72 11.56 -11.73
CA PHE A 29 -9.38 11.54 -11.16
C PHE A 29 -8.57 10.44 -11.86
N PRO A 30 -7.34 10.73 -12.35
CA PRO A 30 -6.59 9.75 -13.15
C PRO A 30 -6.31 8.46 -12.38
N ASP A 31 -6.50 7.32 -13.06
CA ASP A 31 -6.22 6.00 -12.49
C ASP A 31 -4.76 5.88 -12.07
N GLU A 32 -3.84 6.44 -12.85
CA GLU A 32 -2.41 6.38 -12.58
C GLU A 32 -2.06 7.07 -11.27
N ASP A 33 -2.66 8.23 -11.01
CA ASP A 33 -2.40 8.97 -9.76
C ASP A 33 -3.04 8.26 -8.57
N TRP A 34 -4.25 7.74 -8.75
CA TRP A 34 -4.92 6.97 -7.70
C TRP A 34 -4.14 5.69 -7.38
N GLY A 35 -3.73 4.97 -8.42
CA GLY A 35 -2.97 3.73 -8.27
C GLY A 35 -1.62 3.94 -7.60
N PHE A 36 -0.94 5.04 -7.90
CA PHE A 36 0.32 5.36 -7.23
C PHE A 36 0.13 5.54 -5.73
N THR A 37 -0.88 6.30 -5.33
CA THR A 37 -1.16 6.52 -3.90
C THR A 37 -1.56 5.21 -3.22
N ALA A 38 -2.36 4.38 -3.90
CA ALA A 38 -2.76 3.07 -3.37
C ALA A 38 -1.54 2.15 -3.19
N GLN A 39 -0.63 2.12 -4.17
CA GLN A 39 0.60 1.34 -4.08
C GLN A 39 1.43 1.80 -2.89
N GLN A 40 1.55 3.11 -2.68
CA GLN A 40 2.28 3.66 -1.55
C GLN A 40 1.67 3.24 -0.21
N ALA A 41 0.35 3.20 -0.12
CA ALA A 41 -0.33 2.76 1.10
C ALA A 41 -0.01 1.29 1.39
N VAL A 42 -0.11 0.41 0.39
CA VAL A 42 0.18 -1.02 0.55
C VAL A 42 1.65 -1.23 0.94
N GLU A 43 2.55 -0.54 0.25
CA GLU A 43 3.98 -0.64 0.56
C GLU A 43 4.27 -0.31 2.02
N LYS A 44 3.71 0.78 2.52
CA LYS A 44 3.93 1.20 3.90
C LYS A 44 3.30 0.26 4.91
N LEU A 45 2.12 -0.29 4.60
CA LEU A 45 1.49 -1.28 5.47
C LEU A 45 2.34 -2.54 5.60
N LEU A 46 2.92 -3.01 4.50
CA LEU A 46 3.83 -4.15 4.53
C LEU A 46 5.07 -3.84 5.36
N LYS A 47 5.60 -2.62 5.24
CA LYS A 47 6.75 -2.21 6.04
C LYS A 47 6.43 -2.11 7.52
N VAL A 48 5.19 -1.75 7.89
CA VAL A 48 4.75 -1.81 9.29
C VAL A 48 4.89 -3.24 9.82
N LEU A 49 4.39 -4.22 9.07
CA LEU A 49 4.46 -5.61 9.50
C LEU A 49 5.89 -6.10 9.61
N ILE A 50 6.77 -5.69 8.71
CA ILE A 50 8.19 -6.05 8.75
C ILE A 50 8.86 -5.45 10.00
N VAL A 51 8.59 -4.19 10.29
CA VAL A 51 9.15 -3.50 11.47
C VAL A 51 8.68 -4.18 12.76
N LEU A 52 7.42 -4.58 12.83
CA LEU A 52 6.87 -5.25 14.01
C LEU A 52 7.46 -6.64 14.23
N ARG A 53 8.09 -7.23 13.21
CA ARG A 53 8.85 -8.47 13.32
C ARG A 53 10.30 -8.23 13.73
N ASP A 54 10.61 -7.01 14.17
CA ASP A 54 11.95 -6.59 14.55
C ASP A 54 12.96 -6.76 13.40
N GLN A 55 12.50 -6.52 12.18
CA GLN A 55 13.33 -6.56 10.98
C GLN A 55 13.38 -5.18 10.35
N ARG A 56 14.47 -4.91 9.64
CA ARG A 56 14.64 -3.65 8.93
C ARG A 56 14.03 -3.78 7.53
N PRO A 57 13.02 -2.97 7.18
CA PRO A 57 12.48 -3.03 5.83
C PRO A 57 13.53 -2.63 4.79
N PRO A 58 13.62 -3.36 3.68
CA PRO A 58 14.52 -2.98 2.60
C PRO A 58 14.02 -1.71 1.91
N ARG A 59 14.89 -1.06 1.15
CA ARG A 59 14.51 0.10 0.34
C ARG A 59 13.81 -0.29 -0.95
N SER A 60 13.19 -1.45 -0.96
CA SER A 60 12.46 -1.96 -2.11
C SER A 60 11.06 -1.36 -2.17
N HIS A 61 10.54 -1.21 -3.38
CA HIS A 61 9.15 -0.85 -3.65
C HIS A 61 8.36 -2.04 -4.20
N GLU A 62 8.97 -3.22 -4.26
CA GLU A 62 8.31 -4.42 -4.79
C GLU A 62 7.38 -5.04 -3.76
N LEU A 63 6.08 -5.00 -4.04
CA LEU A 63 5.06 -5.49 -3.11
C LEU A 63 5.20 -6.98 -2.83
N SER A 64 5.55 -7.78 -3.85
CA SER A 64 5.73 -9.23 -3.66
C SER A 64 6.88 -9.55 -2.71
N GLU A 65 8.00 -8.83 -2.84
CA GLU A 65 9.14 -9.00 -1.94
C GLU A 65 8.79 -8.60 -0.52
N LEU A 66 8.13 -7.44 -0.37
CA LEU A 66 7.74 -6.95 0.95
C LEU A 66 6.71 -7.86 1.61
N ALA A 67 5.77 -8.39 0.84
CA ALA A 67 4.77 -9.33 1.36
C ALA A 67 5.44 -10.61 1.88
N ALA A 68 6.44 -11.12 1.15
CA ALA A 68 7.18 -12.30 1.58
C ALA A 68 7.91 -12.05 2.90
N LEU A 69 8.57 -10.88 3.04
CA LEU A 69 9.25 -10.51 4.28
C LEU A 69 8.29 -10.30 5.44
N ALA A 70 7.10 -9.77 5.16
CA ALA A 70 6.06 -9.58 6.16
C ALA A 70 5.32 -10.88 6.49
N GLU A 71 5.55 -11.92 5.72
CA GLU A 71 4.88 -13.22 5.83
C GLU A 71 3.36 -13.09 5.71
N VAL A 72 2.92 -12.28 4.74
CA VAL A 72 1.49 -12.16 4.42
C VAL A 72 1.28 -12.46 2.95
N GLU A 73 0.09 -12.98 2.64
CA GLU A 73 -0.33 -13.23 1.29
C GLU A 73 -1.25 -12.10 0.85
N LEU A 74 -0.82 -11.34 -0.16
CA LEU A 74 -1.62 -10.23 -0.66
C LEU A 74 -2.63 -10.71 -1.70
N PRO A 75 -3.84 -10.14 -1.71
CA PRO A 75 -4.76 -10.35 -2.82
C PRO A 75 -4.10 -9.98 -4.15
N THR A 76 -4.43 -10.71 -5.20
CA THR A 76 -3.88 -10.49 -6.53
C THR A 76 -4.06 -9.05 -7.01
N GLN A 77 -5.20 -8.44 -6.69
CA GLN A 77 -5.50 -7.07 -7.09
C GLN A 77 -4.53 -6.07 -6.44
N LEU A 78 -4.13 -6.30 -5.18
CA LEU A 78 -3.16 -5.43 -4.52
C LEU A 78 -1.76 -5.62 -5.12
N LEU A 79 -1.38 -6.85 -5.46
CA LEU A 79 -0.12 -7.09 -6.16
C LEU A 79 -0.10 -6.37 -7.51
N GLY A 80 -1.25 -6.27 -8.16
CA GLY A 80 -1.38 -5.57 -9.43
C GLY A 80 -1.09 -4.08 -9.37
N LEU A 81 -1.06 -3.50 -8.16
CA LEU A 81 -0.70 -2.10 -7.99
C LEU A 81 0.80 -1.84 -8.22
N GLN A 82 1.60 -2.90 -8.33
CA GLN A 82 3.04 -2.78 -8.52
C GLN A 82 3.42 -1.91 -9.73
N THR A 83 2.63 -1.98 -10.80
CA THR A 83 2.89 -1.22 -12.03
C THR A 83 2.93 0.29 -11.78
N TYR A 84 2.23 0.77 -10.74
CA TYR A 84 2.16 2.21 -10.44
C TYR A 84 3.37 2.71 -9.67
N ALA A 85 4.24 1.82 -9.20
CA ALA A 85 5.47 2.20 -8.52
C ALA A 85 6.48 2.81 -9.50
N VAL A 86 6.56 2.28 -10.71
CA VAL A 86 7.54 2.69 -11.71
C VAL A 86 6.91 2.95 -13.08
N GLU A 87 6.35 1.92 -13.72
CA GLU A 87 5.95 1.97 -15.14
C GLU A 87 4.95 3.09 -15.42
N ALA A 88 3.91 3.18 -14.63
CA ALA A 88 2.84 4.16 -14.85
C ALA A 88 3.29 5.60 -14.63
N ARG A 89 4.46 5.80 -14.01
CA ARG A 89 5.00 7.14 -13.76
C ARG A 89 5.83 7.67 -14.91
N TYR A 90 6.32 6.79 -15.77
CA TYR A 90 7.29 7.14 -16.82
C TYR A 90 6.88 6.74 -18.22
N GLU A 91 5.75 6.09 -18.36
CA GLU A 91 5.23 5.61 -19.64
C GLU A 91 3.83 6.14 -19.87
N GLU A 92 3.48 6.35 -21.13
CA GLU A 92 2.11 6.66 -21.49
C GLU A 92 1.26 5.42 -21.25
N GLY A 93 0.09 5.62 -20.74
CA GLY A 93 -0.83 4.53 -20.54
C GLY A 93 -1.58 4.14 -21.81
N PRO A 94 -2.76 3.60 -21.62
CA PRO A 94 -3.41 3.57 -20.30
C PRO A 94 -2.90 2.47 -19.38
N PHE A 95 -2.97 2.74 -18.07
CA PHE A 95 -2.70 1.76 -17.02
C PHE A 95 -3.97 1.63 -16.19
N PRO A 96 -4.92 0.77 -16.60
CA PRO A 96 -6.16 0.62 -15.86
C PRO A 96 -5.93 -0.05 -14.51
N LEU A 97 -6.73 0.34 -13.52
CA LEU A 97 -6.63 -0.25 -12.19
C LEU A 97 -7.00 -1.73 -12.23
N PRO A 98 -6.36 -2.58 -11.39
CA PRO A 98 -6.63 -4.02 -11.39
C PRO A 98 -8.02 -4.40 -10.87
N ALA A 99 -8.71 -3.47 -10.22
CA ALA A 99 -10.07 -3.65 -9.73
C ALA A 99 -10.70 -2.27 -9.56
N THR A 100 -11.96 -2.22 -9.12
CA THR A 100 -12.58 -0.93 -8.81
C THR A 100 -11.87 -0.26 -7.64
N ARG A 101 -11.95 1.07 -7.57
CA ARG A 101 -11.33 1.82 -6.47
C ARG A 101 -11.91 1.40 -5.13
N GLU A 102 -13.24 1.18 -5.09
CA GLU A 102 -13.92 0.73 -3.87
C GLU A 102 -13.41 -0.63 -3.40
N LYS A 103 -13.22 -1.56 -4.34
CA LYS A 103 -12.71 -2.89 -4.00
C LYS A 103 -11.27 -2.83 -3.51
N LEU A 104 -10.44 -2.04 -4.19
CA LEU A 104 -9.04 -1.86 -3.79
C LEU A 104 -8.95 -1.22 -2.41
N LEU A 105 -9.78 -0.19 -2.14
CA LEU A 105 -9.84 0.42 -0.81
C LEU A 105 -10.22 -0.58 0.27
N GLU A 106 -11.23 -1.40 0.01
CA GLU A 106 -11.67 -2.42 0.95
C GLU A 106 -10.50 -3.36 1.30
N GLU A 107 -9.76 -3.80 0.30
CA GLU A 107 -8.63 -4.71 0.53
C GLU A 107 -7.48 -4.02 1.27
N ILE A 108 -7.22 -2.75 0.97
CA ILE A 108 -6.20 -1.98 1.68
C ILE A 108 -6.60 -1.79 3.15
N GLU A 109 -7.89 -1.51 3.41
CA GLU A 109 -8.38 -1.35 4.77
C GLU A 109 -8.30 -2.65 5.56
N GLN A 110 -8.51 -3.79 4.91
CA GLN A 110 -8.32 -5.10 5.55
C GLN A 110 -6.87 -5.31 5.95
N LEU A 111 -5.93 -4.90 5.10
CA LEU A 111 -4.49 -4.98 5.42
C LEU A 111 -4.15 -4.04 6.58
N LEU A 112 -4.75 -2.85 6.61
CA LEU A 112 -4.60 -1.93 7.73
C LEU A 112 -5.07 -2.56 9.02
N ASP A 113 -6.21 -3.25 9.01
CA ASP A 113 -6.72 -3.93 10.19
C ASP A 113 -5.76 -4.99 10.69
N CYS A 114 -5.12 -5.73 9.78
CA CYS A 114 -4.07 -6.69 10.14
C CYS A 114 -2.91 -6.00 10.87
N CYS A 115 -2.50 -4.84 10.39
CA CYS A 115 -1.42 -4.08 11.02
C CYS A 115 -1.81 -3.59 12.40
N ILE A 116 -3.03 -3.08 12.56
CA ILE A 116 -3.52 -2.59 13.84
C ILE A 116 -3.57 -3.72 14.87
N LYS A 117 -4.06 -4.89 14.46
CA LYS A 117 -4.09 -6.07 15.33
C LYS A 117 -2.70 -6.54 15.72
N ALA A 118 -1.73 -6.45 14.80
CA ALA A 118 -0.35 -6.85 15.06
C ALA A 118 0.34 -5.93 16.06
N ILE A 119 -0.07 -4.67 16.13
CA ILE A 119 0.47 -3.72 17.11
C ILE A 119 -0.05 -4.06 18.52
N GLY A 120 -1.24 -4.58 18.60
CA GLY A 120 -1.86 -5.00 19.88
C GLY A 120 -2.75 -3.94 20.48
#